data_cf4bb7307664dbfcebbb0d9f82e508c0
#
_entry.id   cf4bb7307664dbfcebbb0d9f82e508c0
#
_cell.length_a   1.000
_cell.length_b   1.000
_cell.length_c   1.000
_cell.angle_alpha   90.00
_cell.angle_beta   90.00
_cell.angle_gamma   90.00
#
_symmetry.space_group_name_H-M   'P 1'
#
loop_
_entity.id
_entity.type
_entity.pdbx_description
1 polymer ?
#
loop_
_entity_poly.entity_id
_entity_poly.type
_entity_poly.pdbx_seq_one_letter_code
_entity_poly.pdbx_strand_id
1 'polypeptide(L)'
;MLSSSAIAAGPEIVKGPAAEPDCFAPWAADTQFFKFPKKAGPYRIALANGYIANTWRIQMVQTAKAYAAQKDVAAKLKEFKVVSTGEDVPAQISAINNFIDSGYDAIVVNAQNPTAFGPVIKRAKEAGVVLVAFDNILDTKDAINVNVDQKGLGELWGKWLVSHVPNGGKVLEVRGVAGTSVDTDRHNGIHEVLDASGKKWAVTEVVGKWDDGVAQKASADAIATNGPFDGVTGQGGDTGIVQAMIDAKHPFVPFGGETENGFRKFCAAHAADGLKCSSAGTGPAQVAVAIKTAIAALEGNVVPQSVKLPLAIVEDPNFKAGQDFFPDQSDNFFVGNSFPTCGINFTAQEIMGQTKADQ
;
A
#
# COMPACT_ATOMS: atom_id res chain seq x y z
N MET A 1 25.70 -42.37 -5.16
CA MET A 1 24.31 -42.18 -4.77
C MET A 1 23.87 -40.85 -5.38
N LEU A 2 23.06 -40.92 -6.44
CA LEU A 2 22.46 -39.72 -7.05
C LEU A 2 21.34 -39.23 -6.09
N SER A 3 21.60 -38.16 -5.37
CA SER A 3 20.56 -37.47 -4.62
C SER A 3 19.57 -36.91 -5.63
N SER A 4 18.42 -37.50 -5.76
CA SER A 4 17.32 -36.94 -6.52
C SER A 4 16.89 -35.70 -5.74
N SER A 5 17.23 -34.51 -6.26
CA SER A 5 16.66 -33.27 -5.78
C SER A 5 15.16 -33.34 -6.02
N ALA A 6 14.38 -33.59 -4.97
CA ALA A 6 12.94 -33.45 -5.04
C ALA A 6 12.67 -31.99 -5.45
N ILE A 7 12.05 -31.82 -6.62
CA ILE A 7 11.53 -30.50 -7.03
C ILE A 7 10.61 -30.07 -5.89
N ALA A 8 10.90 -28.91 -5.30
CA ALA A 8 10.07 -28.38 -4.23
C ALA A 8 8.65 -28.17 -4.82
N ALA A 9 7.67 -28.87 -4.25
CA ALA A 9 6.30 -28.74 -4.70
C ALA A 9 5.78 -27.35 -4.33
N GLY A 10 5.15 -26.65 -5.28
CA GLY A 10 4.39 -25.44 -4.99
C GLY A 10 3.27 -25.70 -3.98
N PRO A 11 2.49 -24.68 -3.60
CA PRO A 11 1.41 -24.86 -2.64
C PRO A 11 0.34 -25.79 -3.18
N GLU A 12 -0.23 -26.60 -2.29
CA GLU A 12 -1.47 -27.32 -2.56
C GLU A 12 -2.65 -26.35 -2.50
N ILE A 13 -3.59 -26.48 -3.45
CA ILE A 13 -4.87 -25.75 -3.40
C ILE A 13 -5.82 -26.55 -2.51
N VAL A 14 -6.26 -25.94 -1.42
CA VAL A 14 -7.10 -26.55 -0.41
C VAL A 14 -8.40 -25.81 -0.21
N LYS A 15 -9.32 -26.38 0.58
CA LYS A 15 -10.52 -25.65 1.04
C LYS A 15 -10.17 -24.80 2.25
N GLY A 16 -10.80 -23.60 2.32
CA GLY A 16 -10.73 -22.76 3.52
C GLY A 16 -11.45 -23.39 4.73
N PRO A 17 -11.48 -22.70 5.84
CA PRO A 17 -11.00 -21.34 6.02
C PRO A 17 -9.48 -21.25 6.18
N ALA A 18 -8.97 -19.99 6.22
CA ALA A 18 -7.60 -19.69 6.63
C ALA A 18 -7.35 -20.04 8.10
N ALA A 19 -6.09 -20.21 8.48
CA ALA A 19 -5.73 -20.51 9.88
C ALA A 19 -6.11 -19.40 10.87
N GLU A 20 -6.07 -18.14 10.42
CA GLU A 20 -6.51 -16.96 11.17
C GLU A 20 -7.51 -16.18 10.30
N PRO A 21 -8.78 -16.60 10.20
CA PRO A 21 -9.72 -16.05 9.21
C PRO A 21 -10.05 -14.58 9.41
N ASP A 22 -9.97 -14.06 10.64
CA ASP A 22 -10.20 -12.64 10.93
C ASP A 22 -9.02 -11.75 10.52
N CYS A 23 -7.81 -12.31 10.44
CA CYS A 23 -6.61 -11.63 9.93
C CYS A 23 -6.45 -11.86 8.42
N PHE A 24 -6.61 -13.09 7.97
CA PHE A 24 -6.42 -13.49 6.58
C PHE A 24 -7.78 -13.65 5.89
N ALA A 25 -8.53 -12.56 5.81
CA ALA A 25 -9.80 -12.55 5.10
C ALA A 25 -9.57 -12.77 3.59
N PRO A 26 -10.29 -13.69 2.93
CA PRO A 26 -10.15 -13.88 1.49
C PRO A 26 -10.70 -12.66 0.74
N TRP A 27 -10.09 -12.36 -0.42
CA TRP A 27 -10.49 -11.23 -1.26
C TRP A 27 -11.96 -11.30 -1.70
N ALA A 28 -12.39 -12.49 -2.12
CA ALA A 28 -13.73 -12.79 -2.59
C ALA A 28 -14.10 -14.25 -2.22
N ALA A 29 -15.36 -14.61 -2.43
CA ALA A 29 -15.87 -15.95 -2.10
C ALA A 29 -15.21 -17.09 -2.90
N ASP A 30 -14.70 -16.79 -4.09
CA ASP A 30 -14.00 -17.72 -4.98
C ASP A 30 -12.47 -17.67 -4.83
N THR A 31 -11.94 -16.92 -3.85
CA THR A 31 -10.51 -16.87 -3.56
C THR A 31 -10.00 -18.27 -3.20
N GLN A 32 -8.97 -18.71 -3.90
CA GLN A 32 -8.31 -19.98 -3.62
C GLN A 32 -7.53 -19.91 -2.30
N PHE A 33 -7.38 -21.06 -1.64
CA PHE A 33 -6.55 -21.17 -0.45
C PHE A 33 -5.35 -22.06 -0.74
N PHE A 34 -4.20 -21.62 -0.24
CA PHE A 34 -2.92 -22.30 -0.37
C PHE A 34 -2.51 -22.95 0.94
N LYS A 35 -1.92 -24.14 0.81
CA LYS A 35 -1.19 -24.81 1.87
C LYS A 35 0.18 -25.17 1.36
N PHE A 36 1.19 -24.51 1.86
CA PHE A 36 2.59 -24.78 1.52
C PHE A 36 3.13 -25.96 2.33
N PRO A 37 4.11 -26.73 1.81
CA PRO A 37 4.86 -27.68 2.62
C PRO A 37 5.47 -26.96 3.83
N LYS A 38 5.25 -27.49 5.04
CA LYS A 38 5.81 -26.93 6.25
C LYS A 38 7.33 -26.96 6.21
N LYS A 39 7.97 -25.83 6.46
CA LYS A 39 9.42 -25.73 6.63
C LYS A 39 9.81 -25.69 8.10
N ALA A 40 11.00 -26.19 8.43
CA ALA A 40 11.58 -26.03 9.76
C ALA A 40 12.17 -24.61 9.89
N GLY A 41 11.77 -23.90 10.96
CA GLY A 41 12.40 -22.61 11.30
C GLY A 41 13.75 -22.77 12.00
N PRO A 42 14.44 -21.66 12.33
CA PRO A 42 14.04 -20.29 12.03
C PRO A 42 14.24 -19.91 10.55
N TYR A 43 13.40 -18.98 10.05
CA TYR A 43 13.28 -18.66 8.62
C TYR A 43 14.17 -17.49 8.18
N ARG A 44 14.58 -17.50 6.91
CA ARG A 44 15.16 -16.36 6.22
C ARG A 44 14.08 -15.70 5.36
N ILE A 45 13.71 -14.46 5.70
CA ILE A 45 12.68 -13.70 4.98
C ILE A 45 13.29 -12.41 4.44
N ALA A 46 12.98 -12.09 3.19
CA ALA A 46 13.40 -10.84 2.57
C ALA A 46 12.19 -9.94 2.25
N LEU A 47 12.41 -8.62 2.29
CA LEU A 47 11.53 -7.61 1.72
C LEU A 47 12.20 -7.01 0.48
N ALA A 48 11.66 -7.30 -0.71
CA ALA A 48 12.07 -6.70 -1.98
C ALA A 48 11.15 -5.52 -2.28
N ASN A 49 11.56 -4.33 -1.86
CA ASN A 49 10.85 -3.09 -2.13
C ASN A 49 11.34 -2.47 -3.44
N GLY A 50 10.43 -1.86 -4.21
CA GLY A 50 10.77 -1.05 -5.38
C GLY A 50 11.11 0.39 -4.97
N TYR A 51 10.24 1.33 -5.31
CA TYR A 51 10.37 2.76 -4.99
C TYR A 51 10.51 3.03 -3.49
N ILE A 52 11.39 3.97 -3.08
CA ILE A 52 11.67 4.30 -1.66
C ILE A 52 11.69 5.81 -1.39
N ALA A 53 11.48 6.66 -2.40
CA ALA A 53 11.69 8.10 -2.25
C ALA A 53 10.54 8.83 -1.49
N ASN A 54 9.42 8.18 -1.20
CA ASN A 54 8.35 8.78 -0.42
C ASN A 54 8.33 8.33 1.04
N THR A 55 7.67 9.10 1.88
CA THR A 55 7.61 8.89 3.33
C THR A 55 6.80 7.65 3.71
N TRP A 56 5.76 7.28 2.95
CA TRP A 56 5.01 6.05 3.14
C TRP A 56 5.93 4.81 3.04
N ARG A 57 6.79 4.76 2.00
CA ARG A 57 7.73 3.64 1.80
C ARG A 57 8.81 3.58 2.87
N ILE A 58 9.29 4.73 3.32
CA ILE A 58 10.24 4.81 4.44
C ILE A 58 9.58 4.25 5.70
N GLN A 59 8.39 4.72 6.04
CA GLN A 59 7.64 4.25 7.20
C GLN A 59 7.29 2.74 7.07
N MET A 60 6.98 2.27 5.87
CA MET A 60 6.72 0.85 5.58
C MET A 60 7.95 -0.01 5.90
N VAL A 61 9.15 0.38 5.47
CA VAL A 61 10.39 -0.33 5.79
C VAL A 61 10.65 -0.32 7.31
N GLN A 62 10.44 0.83 7.97
CA GLN A 62 10.55 0.93 9.43
C GLN A 62 9.55 0.00 10.13
N THR A 63 8.31 -0.05 9.66
CA THR A 63 7.27 -0.94 10.21
C THR A 63 7.63 -2.42 10.00
N ALA A 64 8.17 -2.78 8.83
CA ALA A 64 8.64 -4.14 8.58
C ALA A 64 9.74 -4.57 9.56
N LYS A 65 10.71 -3.68 9.83
CA LYS A 65 11.78 -3.91 10.81
C LYS A 65 11.24 -3.99 12.23
N ALA A 66 10.31 -3.10 12.60
CA ALA A 66 9.67 -3.13 13.92
C ALA A 66 8.92 -4.45 14.13
N TYR A 67 8.19 -4.93 13.11
CA TYR A 67 7.51 -6.21 13.17
C TYR A 67 8.48 -7.38 13.29
N ALA A 68 9.53 -7.42 12.49
CA ALA A 68 10.55 -8.48 12.55
C ALA A 68 11.30 -8.51 13.90
N ALA A 69 11.36 -7.36 14.60
CA ALA A 69 12.01 -7.25 15.91
C ALA A 69 11.09 -7.63 17.10
N GLN A 70 9.78 -7.81 16.90
CA GLN A 70 8.88 -8.28 17.94
C GLN A 70 9.32 -9.66 18.44
N LYS A 71 9.32 -9.87 19.75
CA LYS A 71 9.93 -11.04 20.41
C LYS A 71 9.47 -12.39 19.84
N ASP A 72 8.18 -12.54 19.59
CA ASP A 72 7.58 -13.76 19.05
C ASP A 72 7.87 -13.95 17.56
N VAL A 73 8.00 -12.86 16.80
CA VAL A 73 8.38 -12.87 15.38
C VAL A 73 9.88 -13.12 15.24
N ALA A 74 10.72 -12.41 15.98
CA ALA A 74 12.17 -12.57 15.97
C ALA A 74 12.61 -14.00 16.32
N ALA A 75 11.88 -14.68 17.22
CA ALA A 75 12.15 -16.08 17.56
C ALA A 75 11.93 -17.05 16.37
N LYS A 76 11.14 -16.66 15.38
CA LYS A 76 10.88 -17.41 14.15
C LYS A 76 11.83 -17.06 13.00
N LEU A 77 12.62 -15.99 13.13
CA LEU A 77 13.49 -15.47 12.08
C LEU A 77 14.96 -15.79 12.33
N LYS A 78 15.61 -16.39 11.35
CA LYS A 78 17.07 -16.50 11.27
C LYS A 78 17.67 -15.21 10.70
N GLU A 79 16.97 -14.60 9.74
CA GLU A 79 17.39 -13.38 9.07
C GLU A 79 16.16 -12.66 8.50
N PHE A 80 16.12 -11.35 8.65
CA PHE A 80 15.21 -10.47 7.92
C PHE A 80 16.02 -9.41 7.19
N LYS A 81 15.91 -9.36 5.87
CA LYS A 81 16.66 -8.43 5.02
C LYS A 81 15.73 -7.59 4.15
N VAL A 82 16.05 -6.31 4.02
CA VAL A 82 15.33 -5.38 3.14
C VAL A 82 16.26 -4.92 2.02
N VAL A 83 15.74 -4.86 0.80
CA VAL A 83 16.41 -4.24 -0.36
C VAL A 83 15.39 -3.35 -1.05
N SER A 84 15.80 -2.12 -1.38
CA SER A 84 15.03 -1.18 -2.19
C SER A 84 15.78 -0.88 -3.48
N THR A 85 15.10 -0.99 -4.62
CA THR A 85 15.70 -0.95 -5.96
C THR A 85 15.30 0.29 -6.78
N GLY A 86 14.53 1.19 -6.20
CA GLY A 86 13.99 2.34 -6.91
C GLY A 86 12.88 1.95 -7.90
N GLU A 87 12.75 2.73 -8.97
CA GLU A 87 11.77 2.47 -10.04
C GLU A 87 12.27 1.42 -11.07
N ASP A 88 13.42 0.81 -10.83
CA ASP A 88 14.07 -0.14 -11.76
C ASP A 88 13.51 -1.56 -11.58
N VAL A 89 12.56 -1.95 -12.45
CA VAL A 89 11.94 -3.28 -12.46
C VAL A 89 12.96 -4.40 -12.67
N PRO A 90 13.89 -4.36 -13.63
CA PRO A 90 14.98 -5.33 -13.77
C PRO A 90 15.82 -5.50 -12.50
N ALA A 91 16.15 -4.40 -11.81
CA ALA A 91 16.89 -4.47 -10.55
C ALA A 91 16.09 -5.18 -9.45
N GLN A 92 14.77 -4.93 -9.37
CA GLN A 92 13.92 -5.62 -8.40
C GLN A 92 13.80 -7.12 -8.70
N ILE A 93 13.65 -7.50 -9.96
CA ILE A 93 13.66 -8.91 -10.39
C ILE A 93 15.01 -9.57 -10.05
N SER A 94 16.11 -8.88 -10.28
CA SER A 94 17.47 -9.37 -9.94
C SER A 94 17.66 -9.55 -8.44
N ALA A 95 17.14 -8.63 -7.61
CA ALA A 95 17.18 -8.75 -6.16
C ALA A 95 16.39 -9.97 -5.68
N ILE A 96 15.21 -10.22 -6.23
CA ILE A 96 14.39 -11.41 -5.90
C ILE A 96 15.13 -12.69 -6.30
N ASN A 97 15.72 -12.74 -7.50
CA ASN A 97 16.53 -13.88 -7.92
C ASN A 97 17.69 -14.15 -6.98
N ASN A 98 18.41 -13.10 -6.54
CA ASN A 98 19.50 -13.23 -5.58
C ASN A 98 19.04 -13.78 -4.23
N PHE A 99 17.84 -13.43 -3.76
CA PHE A 99 17.26 -14.01 -2.53
C PHE A 99 16.92 -15.48 -2.72
N ILE A 100 16.35 -15.88 -3.86
CA ILE A 100 16.09 -17.28 -4.19
C ILE A 100 17.40 -18.08 -4.18
N ASP A 101 18.45 -17.60 -4.87
CA ASP A 101 19.76 -18.25 -4.96
C ASP A 101 20.47 -18.33 -3.61
N SER A 102 20.24 -17.35 -2.75
CA SER A 102 20.79 -17.31 -1.38
C SER A 102 20.02 -18.19 -0.40
N GLY A 103 18.96 -18.89 -0.83
CA GLY A 103 18.20 -19.83 0.00
C GLY A 103 17.31 -19.12 1.03
N TYR A 104 16.67 -18.01 0.67
CA TYR A 104 15.61 -17.44 1.47
C TYR A 104 14.36 -18.31 1.39
N ASP A 105 13.61 -18.37 2.49
CA ASP A 105 12.41 -19.20 2.61
C ASP A 105 11.17 -18.49 2.09
N ALA A 106 11.11 -17.17 2.30
CA ALA A 106 10.04 -16.32 1.77
C ALA A 106 10.58 -14.96 1.31
N ILE A 107 9.89 -14.37 0.33
CA ILE A 107 10.16 -13.03 -0.16
C ILE A 107 8.84 -12.25 -0.16
N VAL A 108 8.81 -11.14 0.57
CA VAL A 108 7.72 -10.16 0.57
C VAL A 108 8.06 -9.10 -0.45
N VAL A 109 7.12 -8.76 -1.34
CA VAL A 109 7.37 -7.87 -2.49
C VAL A 109 6.39 -6.71 -2.49
N ASN A 110 6.90 -5.49 -2.59
CA ASN A 110 6.10 -4.35 -3.02
C ASN A 110 6.48 -4.07 -4.47
N ALA A 111 5.67 -4.56 -5.41
CA ALA A 111 6.05 -4.69 -6.80
C ALA A 111 6.05 -3.36 -7.55
N GLN A 112 7.12 -3.08 -8.31
CA GLN A 112 7.21 -1.88 -9.14
C GLN A 112 6.37 -1.98 -10.42
N ASN A 113 6.01 -3.20 -10.82
CA ASN A 113 5.15 -3.47 -11.97
C ASN A 113 4.35 -4.77 -11.71
N PRO A 114 3.03 -4.83 -11.97
CA PRO A 114 2.22 -5.99 -11.65
C PRO A 114 2.46 -7.21 -12.56
N THR A 115 2.93 -7.03 -13.78
CA THR A 115 2.96 -8.07 -14.83
C THR A 115 4.35 -8.55 -15.23
N ALA A 116 5.41 -7.80 -14.90
CA ALA A 116 6.77 -8.08 -15.37
C ALA A 116 7.48 -9.27 -14.68
N PHE A 117 6.90 -9.82 -13.63
CA PHE A 117 7.56 -10.76 -12.71
C PHE A 117 7.33 -12.25 -13.04
N GLY A 118 6.65 -12.60 -14.15
CA GLY A 118 6.31 -13.97 -14.48
C GLY A 118 7.46 -15.00 -14.36
N PRO A 119 8.64 -14.76 -14.95
CA PRO A 119 9.78 -15.69 -14.84
C PRO A 119 10.28 -15.91 -13.42
N VAL A 120 10.37 -14.85 -12.60
CA VAL A 120 10.86 -14.96 -11.23
C VAL A 120 9.83 -15.57 -10.28
N ILE A 121 8.53 -15.37 -10.53
CA ILE A 121 7.44 -16.04 -9.82
C ILE A 121 7.52 -17.56 -10.04
N LYS A 122 7.67 -17.97 -11.30
CA LYS A 122 7.85 -19.40 -11.65
C LYS A 122 9.08 -19.97 -10.93
N ARG A 123 10.20 -19.26 -10.95
CA ARG A 123 11.43 -19.69 -10.30
C ARG A 123 11.29 -19.81 -8.78
N ALA A 124 10.63 -18.87 -8.11
CA ALA A 124 10.34 -18.93 -6.69
C ALA A 124 9.51 -20.17 -6.34
N LYS A 125 8.47 -20.45 -7.15
CA LYS A 125 7.61 -21.64 -7.00
C LYS A 125 8.42 -22.94 -7.16
N GLU A 126 9.29 -23.04 -8.17
CA GLU A 126 10.15 -24.19 -8.41
C GLU A 126 11.18 -24.40 -7.29
N ALA A 127 11.67 -23.31 -6.69
CA ALA A 127 12.60 -23.34 -5.55
C ALA A 127 11.88 -23.56 -4.20
N GLY A 128 10.55 -23.61 -4.16
CA GLY A 128 9.75 -23.72 -2.95
C GLY A 128 9.87 -22.49 -2.04
N VAL A 129 10.12 -21.31 -2.62
CA VAL A 129 10.15 -20.03 -1.93
C VAL A 129 8.74 -19.44 -1.89
N VAL A 130 8.26 -19.07 -0.71
CA VAL A 130 6.96 -18.39 -0.57
C VAL A 130 7.08 -16.95 -1.05
N LEU A 131 6.28 -16.57 -2.04
CA LEU A 131 6.25 -15.19 -2.56
C LEU A 131 4.94 -14.53 -2.14
N VAL A 132 5.06 -13.39 -1.43
CA VAL A 132 3.93 -12.60 -0.94
C VAL A 132 4.08 -11.16 -1.45
N ALA A 133 3.21 -10.74 -2.35
CA ALA A 133 3.14 -9.34 -2.76
C ALA A 133 2.14 -8.58 -1.89
N PHE A 134 2.38 -7.30 -1.66
CA PHE A 134 1.46 -6.46 -0.89
C PHE A 134 1.45 -5.03 -1.45
N ASP A 135 0.36 -4.31 -1.19
CA ASP A 135 0.13 -2.93 -1.65
C ASP A 135 0.18 -2.85 -3.19
N ASN A 136 1.35 -2.66 -3.78
CA ASN A 136 1.52 -2.89 -5.21
C ASN A 136 1.69 -4.40 -5.46
N ILE A 137 0.60 -5.03 -5.83
CA ILE A 137 0.48 -6.49 -5.98
C ILE A 137 0.98 -6.99 -7.34
N LEU A 138 1.08 -8.30 -7.45
CA LEU A 138 1.40 -9.02 -8.68
C LEU A 138 0.12 -9.54 -9.35
N ASP A 139 -0.01 -9.33 -10.65
CA ASP A 139 -1.10 -9.89 -11.45
C ASP A 139 -0.83 -11.38 -11.75
N THR A 140 -1.05 -12.20 -10.73
CA THR A 140 -0.83 -13.65 -10.81
C THR A 140 -1.64 -14.38 -9.76
N LYS A 141 -1.94 -15.66 -10.05
CA LYS A 141 -2.49 -16.62 -9.09
C LYS A 141 -1.42 -17.55 -8.47
N ASP A 142 -0.16 -17.41 -8.84
CA ASP A 142 0.95 -18.23 -8.35
C ASP A 142 1.73 -17.62 -7.17
N ALA A 143 1.33 -16.44 -6.72
CA ALA A 143 1.84 -15.80 -5.50
C ALA A 143 0.69 -15.40 -4.59
N ILE A 144 0.99 -15.15 -3.32
CA ILE A 144 0.03 -14.57 -2.38
C ILE A 144 0.02 -13.05 -2.58
N ASN A 145 -1.17 -12.46 -2.59
CA ASN A 145 -1.36 -11.01 -2.61
C ASN A 145 -2.04 -10.55 -1.31
N VAL A 146 -1.52 -9.51 -0.67
CA VAL A 146 -2.10 -8.87 0.53
C VAL A 146 -2.37 -7.41 0.20
N ASN A 147 -3.63 -7.02 0.11
CA ASN A 147 -3.97 -5.66 -0.32
C ASN A 147 -5.29 -5.19 0.26
N VAL A 148 -5.51 -3.88 0.18
CA VAL A 148 -6.83 -3.25 0.26
C VAL A 148 -7.44 -3.18 -1.13
N ASP A 149 -8.71 -2.87 -1.19
CA ASP A 149 -9.41 -2.61 -2.45
C ASP A 149 -9.02 -1.23 -3.00
N GLN A 150 -7.92 -1.19 -3.76
CA GLN A 150 -7.37 0.07 -4.31
C GLN A 150 -8.33 0.72 -5.31
N LYS A 151 -9.02 -0.10 -6.12
CA LYS A 151 -10.05 0.42 -7.03
C LYS A 151 -11.22 0.98 -6.24
N GLY A 152 -11.72 0.24 -5.25
CA GLY A 152 -12.76 0.70 -4.32
C GLY A 152 -12.35 1.98 -3.57
N LEU A 153 -11.07 2.16 -3.26
CA LEU A 153 -10.55 3.40 -2.68
C LEU A 153 -10.69 4.57 -3.66
N GLY A 154 -10.29 4.39 -4.90
CA GLY A 154 -10.53 5.39 -5.96
C GLY A 154 -12.00 5.72 -6.15
N GLU A 155 -12.87 4.69 -6.12
CA GLU A 155 -14.33 4.90 -6.17
C GLU A 155 -14.86 5.74 -5.00
N LEU A 156 -14.31 5.58 -3.79
CA LEU A 156 -14.69 6.39 -2.63
C LEU A 156 -14.39 7.88 -2.88
N TRP A 157 -13.21 8.19 -3.37
CA TRP A 157 -12.85 9.57 -3.70
C TRP A 157 -13.70 10.14 -4.85
N GLY A 158 -13.96 9.33 -5.87
CA GLY A 158 -14.88 9.70 -6.95
C GLY A 158 -16.30 10.00 -6.44
N LYS A 159 -16.84 9.15 -5.57
CA LYS A 159 -18.17 9.34 -4.92
C LYS A 159 -18.19 10.59 -4.05
N TRP A 160 -17.10 10.87 -3.33
CA TRP A 160 -16.97 12.11 -2.57
C TRP A 160 -17.08 13.35 -3.46
N LEU A 161 -16.35 13.38 -4.58
CA LEU A 161 -16.45 14.48 -5.53
C LEU A 161 -17.87 14.59 -6.13
N VAL A 162 -18.46 13.47 -6.55
CA VAL A 162 -19.82 13.46 -7.11
C VAL A 162 -20.85 14.02 -6.14
N SER A 163 -20.71 13.75 -4.83
CA SER A 163 -21.64 14.24 -3.81
C SER A 163 -21.43 15.71 -3.45
N HIS A 164 -20.21 16.23 -3.55
CA HIS A 164 -19.85 17.59 -3.10
C HIS A 164 -19.70 18.59 -4.25
N VAL A 165 -19.63 18.14 -5.51
CA VAL A 165 -19.61 18.97 -6.71
C VAL A 165 -20.88 18.66 -7.55
N PRO A 166 -22.03 19.26 -7.19
CA PRO A 166 -23.34 18.80 -7.67
C PRO A 166 -23.51 18.94 -9.17
N ASN A 167 -22.84 19.89 -9.81
CA ASN A 167 -22.98 20.17 -11.25
C ASN A 167 -21.90 19.53 -12.12
N GLY A 168 -20.97 18.77 -11.52
CA GLY A 168 -19.71 18.43 -12.17
C GLY A 168 -18.78 19.64 -12.23
N GLY A 169 -17.65 19.52 -12.90
CA GLY A 169 -16.67 20.62 -12.97
C GLY A 169 -15.26 20.15 -13.32
N LYS A 170 -14.29 21.01 -13.05
CA LYS A 170 -12.87 20.72 -13.25
C LYS A 170 -12.31 20.00 -12.04
N VAL A 171 -11.65 18.87 -12.27
CA VAL A 171 -10.99 18.08 -11.23
C VAL A 171 -9.49 18.06 -11.46
N LEU A 172 -8.72 18.30 -10.41
CA LEU A 172 -7.29 17.98 -10.39
C LEU A 172 -7.12 16.58 -9.81
N GLU A 173 -6.62 15.65 -10.60
CA GLU A 173 -6.20 14.32 -10.17
C GLU A 173 -4.69 14.28 -10.07
N VAL A 174 -4.17 14.08 -8.84
CA VAL A 174 -2.73 13.94 -8.57
C VAL A 174 -2.41 12.47 -8.37
N ARG A 175 -1.78 11.89 -9.38
CA ARG A 175 -1.50 10.46 -9.50
C ARG A 175 -0.24 10.04 -8.76
N GLY A 176 -0.14 8.74 -8.52
CA GLY A 176 1.02 8.09 -7.89
C GLY A 176 2.18 7.84 -8.86
N VAL A 177 2.89 6.72 -8.66
CA VAL A 177 3.96 6.25 -9.53
C VAL A 177 3.36 5.43 -10.67
N ALA A 178 3.50 5.94 -11.88
CA ALA A 178 2.94 5.33 -13.09
C ALA A 178 3.42 3.89 -13.31
N GLY A 179 2.52 3.02 -13.77
CA GLY A 179 2.81 1.62 -14.08
C GLY A 179 2.72 0.67 -12.88
N THR A 180 2.42 1.18 -11.70
CA THR A 180 2.12 0.37 -10.51
C THR A 180 0.63 0.01 -10.46
N SER A 181 0.28 -1.09 -9.78
CA SER A 181 -1.12 -1.50 -9.63
C SER A 181 -1.93 -0.49 -8.82
N VAL A 182 -1.35 0.05 -7.75
CA VAL A 182 -2.02 1.04 -6.88
C VAL A 182 -2.43 2.29 -7.65
N ASP A 183 -1.51 2.88 -8.42
CA ASP A 183 -1.82 4.07 -9.23
C ASP A 183 -2.93 3.80 -10.24
N THR A 184 -2.82 2.69 -10.97
CA THR A 184 -3.78 2.30 -12.01
C THR A 184 -5.17 2.02 -11.45
N ASP A 185 -5.25 1.25 -10.35
CA ASP A 185 -6.53 0.86 -9.78
C ASP A 185 -7.27 2.05 -9.18
N ARG A 186 -6.57 2.93 -8.45
CA ARG A 186 -7.17 4.16 -7.89
C ARG A 186 -7.68 5.08 -8.97
N HIS A 187 -6.87 5.33 -10.00
CA HIS A 187 -7.27 6.10 -11.17
C HIS A 187 -8.54 5.54 -11.84
N ASN A 188 -8.55 4.24 -12.12
CA ASN A 188 -9.70 3.59 -12.74
C ASN A 188 -10.96 3.71 -11.86
N GLY A 189 -10.82 3.58 -10.54
CA GLY A 189 -11.93 3.72 -9.61
C GLY A 189 -12.52 5.13 -9.61
N ILE A 190 -11.68 6.18 -9.61
CA ILE A 190 -12.11 7.57 -9.68
C ILE A 190 -12.89 7.80 -10.99
N HIS A 191 -12.29 7.45 -12.12
CA HIS A 191 -12.87 7.70 -13.43
C HIS A 191 -14.18 6.94 -13.66
N GLU A 192 -14.26 5.67 -13.23
CA GLU A 192 -15.50 4.89 -13.35
C GLU A 192 -16.68 5.57 -12.64
N VAL A 193 -16.44 6.14 -11.45
CA VAL A 193 -17.50 6.86 -10.72
C VAL A 193 -17.84 8.19 -11.36
N LEU A 194 -16.85 8.96 -11.80
CA LEU A 194 -17.08 10.24 -12.46
C LEU A 194 -17.86 10.05 -13.75
N ASP A 195 -17.48 9.09 -14.59
CA ASP A 195 -18.12 8.77 -15.86
C ASP A 195 -19.57 8.28 -15.67
N ALA A 196 -19.78 7.42 -14.66
CA ALA A 196 -21.11 6.89 -14.35
C ALA A 196 -22.06 7.93 -13.73
N SER A 197 -21.55 9.06 -13.25
CA SER A 197 -22.34 10.07 -12.53
C SER A 197 -23.35 10.83 -13.40
N GLY A 198 -23.21 10.79 -14.71
CA GLY A 198 -24.00 11.57 -15.67
C GLY A 198 -23.71 13.08 -15.66
N LYS A 199 -22.70 13.53 -14.88
CA LYS A 199 -22.25 14.92 -14.80
C LYS A 199 -21.11 15.17 -15.80
N LYS A 200 -20.82 16.42 -16.08
CA LYS A 200 -19.67 16.79 -16.93
C LYS A 200 -18.44 17.04 -16.07
N TRP A 201 -17.40 16.29 -16.29
CA TRP A 201 -16.12 16.42 -15.61
C TRP A 201 -15.02 16.75 -16.60
N ALA A 202 -14.12 17.66 -16.23
CA ALA A 202 -12.90 17.97 -16.95
C ALA A 202 -11.72 17.65 -16.02
N VAL A 203 -11.16 16.44 -16.15
CA VAL A 203 -10.07 15.98 -15.29
C VAL A 203 -8.74 16.44 -15.86
N THR A 204 -7.94 17.09 -15.03
CA THR A 204 -6.53 17.39 -15.29
C THR A 204 -5.69 16.44 -14.45
N GLU A 205 -4.96 15.53 -15.09
CA GLU A 205 -4.09 14.57 -14.43
C GLU A 205 -2.66 15.11 -14.35
N VAL A 206 -2.05 14.98 -13.18
CA VAL A 206 -0.63 15.25 -12.97
C VAL A 206 0.00 14.14 -12.12
N VAL A 207 1.31 13.94 -12.25
CA VAL A 207 2.02 12.89 -11.52
C VAL A 207 2.68 13.48 -10.29
N GLY A 208 2.21 13.08 -9.11
CA GLY A 208 2.73 13.48 -7.79
C GLY A 208 3.72 12.47 -7.18
N LYS A 209 3.80 11.25 -7.73
CA LYS A 209 4.70 10.17 -7.26
C LYS A 209 4.54 9.80 -5.78
N TRP A 210 3.39 10.09 -5.17
CA TRP A 210 3.15 9.93 -3.73
C TRP A 210 4.16 10.70 -2.85
N ASP A 211 4.68 11.82 -3.34
CA ASP A 211 5.67 12.66 -2.69
C ASP A 211 5.15 14.09 -2.55
N ASP A 212 5.21 14.66 -1.34
CA ASP A 212 4.66 15.97 -1.04
C ASP A 212 5.27 17.09 -1.90
N GLY A 213 6.58 17.07 -2.10
CA GLY A 213 7.26 18.11 -2.87
C GLY A 213 6.94 18.04 -4.36
N VAL A 214 6.91 16.82 -4.91
CA VAL A 214 6.55 16.58 -6.33
C VAL A 214 5.08 16.93 -6.55
N ALA A 215 4.18 16.48 -5.67
CA ALA A 215 2.75 16.75 -5.73
C ALA A 215 2.45 18.25 -5.58
N GLN A 216 3.12 18.95 -4.66
CA GLN A 216 3.00 20.41 -4.48
C GLN A 216 3.38 21.14 -5.77
N LYS A 217 4.54 20.82 -6.33
CA LYS A 217 5.00 21.46 -7.57
C LYS A 217 4.04 21.19 -8.74
N ALA A 218 3.66 19.93 -8.96
CA ALA A 218 2.77 19.55 -10.05
C ALA A 218 1.39 20.20 -9.91
N SER A 219 0.87 20.28 -8.69
CA SER A 219 -0.41 20.93 -8.39
C SER A 219 -0.35 22.45 -8.60
N ALA A 220 0.73 23.11 -8.17
CA ALA A 220 0.93 24.55 -8.39
C ALA A 220 0.97 24.87 -9.89
N ASP A 221 1.71 24.08 -10.69
CA ASP A 221 1.79 24.23 -12.14
C ASP A 221 0.40 24.02 -12.80
N ALA A 222 -0.36 23.02 -12.35
CA ALA A 222 -1.71 22.74 -12.84
C ALA A 222 -2.70 23.86 -12.48
N ILE A 223 -2.65 24.36 -11.26
CA ILE A 223 -3.51 25.49 -10.81
C ILE A 223 -3.24 26.73 -11.64
N ALA A 224 -1.97 27.07 -11.89
CA ALA A 224 -1.59 28.22 -12.67
C ALA A 224 -2.03 28.12 -14.15
N THR A 225 -2.06 26.92 -14.71
CA THR A 225 -2.34 26.70 -16.15
C THR A 225 -3.81 26.42 -16.41
N ASN A 226 -4.48 25.64 -15.57
CA ASN A 226 -5.82 25.09 -15.83
C ASN A 226 -6.85 25.49 -14.77
N GLY A 227 -6.42 26.05 -13.63
CA GLY A 227 -7.32 26.39 -12.52
C GLY A 227 -8.31 27.51 -12.84
N PRO A 228 -9.23 27.84 -11.94
CA PRO A 228 -9.45 27.09 -10.70
C PRO A 228 -10.11 25.72 -10.97
N PHE A 229 -9.92 24.81 -10.01
CA PHE A 229 -10.56 23.50 -9.97
C PHE A 229 -11.77 23.53 -9.01
N ASP A 230 -12.73 22.60 -9.24
CA ASP A 230 -13.94 22.45 -8.43
C ASP A 230 -13.81 21.26 -7.44
N GLY A 231 -12.83 20.40 -7.64
CA GLY A 231 -12.53 19.25 -6.80
C GLY A 231 -11.12 18.73 -7.02
N VAL A 232 -10.60 17.99 -6.05
CA VAL A 232 -9.26 17.39 -6.06
C VAL A 232 -9.32 15.94 -5.63
N THR A 233 -8.51 15.08 -6.27
CA THR A 233 -8.16 13.76 -5.76
C THR A 233 -6.65 13.63 -5.72
N GLY A 234 -6.14 13.16 -4.57
CA GLY A 234 -4.72 12.88 -4.37
C GLY A 234 -4.51 11.41 -4.01
N GLN A 235 -3.60 10.75 -4.71
CA GLN A 235 -3.25 9.37 -4.40
C GLN A 235 -2.15 9.27 -3.32
N GLY A 236 -1.74 10.40 -2.74
CA GLY A 236 -0.66 10.62 -1.78
C GLY A 236 0.19 11.83 -2.18
N GLY A 237 0.91 12.42 -1.22
CA GLY A 237 1.50 13.75 -1.34
C GLY A 237 0.45 14.84 -1.13
N ASP A 238 -0.61 14.51 -0.43
CA ASP A 238 -1.82 15.33 -0.28
C ASP A 238 -1.56 16.57 0.55
N THR A 239 -0.62 16.49 1.50
CA THR A 239 -0.11 17.62 2.27
C THR A 239 0.46 18.68 1.33
N GLY A 240 1.27 18.26 0.36
CA GLY A 240 1.84 19.13 -0.67
C GLY A 240 0.78 19.74 -1.58
N ILE A 241 -0.26 18.97 -1.94
CA ILE A 241 -1.36 19.46 -2.79
C ILE A 241 -2.13 20.58 -2.08
N VAL A 242 -2.49 20.40 -0.80
CA VAL A 242 -3.16 21.45 -0.01
C VAL A 242 -2.27 22.69 0.11
N GLN A 243 -0.96 22.50 0.35
CA GLN A 243 -0.01 23.62 0.42
C GLN A 243 0.05 24.39 -0.91
N ALA A 244 0.02 23.69 -2.06
CA ALA A 244 -0.04 24.35 -3.37
C ALA A 244 -1.32 25.20 -3.54
N MET A 245 -2.46 24.73 -3.05
CA MET A 245 -3.71 25.51 -3.06
C MET A 245 -3.58 26.79 -2.20
N ILE A 246 -2.99 26.68 -1.01
CA ILE A 246 -2.75 27.82 -0.11
C ILE A 246 -1.83 28.84 -0.78
N ASP A 247 -0.69 28.40 -1.32
CA ASP A 247 0.32 29.26 -1.93
C ASP A 247 -0.23 29.99 -3.17
N ALA A 248 -1.05 29.29 -3.96
CA ALA A 248 -1.71 29.82 -5.14
C ALA A 248 -2.96 30.67 -4.81
N LYS A 249 -3.36 30.77 -3.55
CA LYS A 249 -4.66 31.38 -3.14
C LYS A 249 -5.85 30.77 -3.88
N HIS A 250 -5.76 29.48 -4.21
CA HIS A 250 -6.85 28.72 -4.79
C HIS A 250 -7.93 28.48 -3.72
N PRO A 251 -9.22 28.63 -4.03
CA PRO A 251 -10.28 28.29 -3.09
C PRO A 251 -10.15 26.85 -2.60
N PHE A 252 -10.42 26.57 -1.33
CA PHE A 252 -10.56 25.21 -0.88
C PHE A 252 -11.80 24.58 -1.53
N VAL A 253 -11.65 23.33 -1.96
CA VAL A 253 -12.66 22.55 -2.67
C VAL A 253 -12.74 21.13 -2.08
N PRO A 254 -13.78 20.35 -2.40
CA PRO A 254 -13.86 18.94 -2.00
C PRO A 254 -12.61 18.16 -2.44
N PHE A 255 -12.01 17.43 -1.49
CA PHE A 255 -10.76 16.71 -1.67
C PHE A 255 -10.88 15.27 -1.18
N GLY A 256 -10.63 14.31 -2.05
CA GLY A 256 -10.47 12.89 -1.73
C GLY A 256 -8.99 12.53 -1.70
N GLY A 257 -8.45 12.09 -0.56
CA GLY A 257 -7.02 11.83 -0.38
C GLY A 257 -6.68 10.71 0.59
N GLU A 258 -5.40 10.47 0.76
CA GLU A 258 -4.80 9.40 1.56
C GLU A 258 -4.81 9.67 3.09
N THR A 259 -4.18 8.78 3.85
CA THR A 259 -4.13 8.80 5.31
C THR A 259 -2.91 9.57 5.88
N GLU A 260 -2.42 10.56 5.15
CA GLU A 260 -1.33 11.40 5.60
C GLU A 260 -1.73 12.26 6.81
N ASN A 261 -0.86 12.32 7.80
CA ASN A 261 -1.10 13.09 9.01
C ASN A 261 -1.26 14.60 8.71
N GLY A 262 -0.40 15.16 7.85
CA GLY A 262 -0.45 16.55 7.42
C GLY A 262 -1.74 16.89 6.67
N PHE A 263 -2.14 16.04 5.71
CA PHE A 263 -3.42 16.21 5.03
C PHE A 263 -4.59 16.24 6.00
N ARG A 264 -4.66 15.30 6.95
CA ARG A 264 -5.72 15.24 7.95
C ARG A 264 -5.69 16.42 8.93
N LYS A 265 -4.50 16.94 9.27
CA LYS A 265 -4.36 18.20 10.02
C LYS A 265 -4.96 19.38 9.25
N PHE A 266 -4.66 19.50 7.94
CA PHE A 266 -5.25 20.52 7.08
C PHE A 266 -6.77 20.38 6.99
N CYS A 267 -7.29 19.17 6.81
CA CYS A 267 -8.73 18.92 6.79
C CYS A 267 -9.41 19.43 8.07
N ALA A 268 -8.84 19.12 9.23
CA ALA A 268 -9.38 19.58 10.52
C ALA A 268 -9.25 21.09 10.70
N ALA A 269 -8.13 21.69 10.27
CA ALA A 269 -7.85 23.13 10.45
C ALA A 269 -8.68 24.02 9.52
N HIS A 270 -8.94 23.59 8.29
CA HIS A 270 -9.57 24.39 7.24
C HIS A 270 -10.99 23.97 6.87
N ALA A 271 -11.62 23.12 7.70
CA ALA A 271 -13.01 22.72 7.49
C ALA A 271 -13.98 23.93 7.42
N ALA A 272 -13.74 24.96 8.27
CA ALA A 272 -14.53 26.19 8.27
C ALA A 272 -14.24 27.08 7.05
N ASP A 273 -13.06 26.94 6.44
CA ASP A 273 -12.64 27.73 5.27
C ASP A 273 -13.09 27.07 3.95
N GLY A 274 -13.78 25.94 4.02
CA GLY A 274 -14.37 25.26 2.86
C GLY A 274 -13.62 24.02 2.37
N LEU A 275 -12.50 23.62 3.01
CA LEU A 275 -11.84 22.35 2.71
C LEU A 275 -12.70 21.18 3.21
N LYS A 276 -13.27 20.42 2.30
CA LYS A 276 -14.13 19.26 2.56
C LYS A 276 -13.39 17.99 2.18
N CYS A 277 -12.99 17.18 3.16
CA CYS A 277 -12.13 16.02 2.94
C CYS A 277 -12.85 14.68 3.11
N SER A 278 -12.51 13.73 2.22
CA SER A 278 -12.61 12.31 2.47
C SER A 278 -11.19 11.72 2.47
N SER A 279 -10.68 11.35 3.63
CA SER A 279 -9.36 10.71 3.77
C SER A 279 -9.56 9.21 3.98
N ALA A 280 -9.12 8.43 3.02
CA ALA A 280 -9.24 6.98 3.05
C ALA A 280 -7.95 6.33 2.58
N GLY A 281 -7.62 5.16 3.15
CA GLY A 281 -6.41 4.43 2.77
C GLY A 281 -6.01 3.40 3.80
N THR A 282 -4.85 2.83 3.59
CA THR A 282 -4.23 1.87 4.51
C THR A 282 -2.81 2.31 4.82
N GLY A 283 -2.52 2.44 6.09
CA GLY A 283 -1.17 2.80 6.53
C GLY A 283 -0.12 1.73 6.18
N PRO A 284 1.16 2.07 6.34
CA PRO A 284 2.28 1.20 6.03
C PRO A 284 2.30 -0.15 6.78
N ALA A 285 1.52 -0.30 7.86
CA ALA A 285 1.46 -1.52 8.66
C ALA A 285 0.96 -2.76 7.90
N GLN A 286 0.39 -2.61 6.70
CA GLN A 286 0.05 -3.74 5.84
C GLN A 286 1.25 -4.65 5.51
N VAL A 287 2.49 -4.13 5.51
CA VAL A 287 3.71 -4.94 5.35
C VAL A 287 3.85 -5.98 6.45
N ALA A 288 3.46 -5.66 7.68
CA ALA A 288 3.50 -6.60 8.79
C ALA A 288 2.52 -7.76 8.58
N VAL A 289 1.33 -7.49 8.00
CA VAL A 289 0.38 -8.55 7.62
C VAL A 289 0.97 -9.43 6.51
N ALA A 290 1.65 -8.85 5.52
CA ALA A 290 2.31 -9.62 4.47
C ALA A 290 3.42 -10.53 5.03
N ILE A 291 4.25 -10.04 5.96
CA ILE A 291 5.28 -10.84 6.63
C ILE A 291 4.62 -11.95 7.48
N LYS A 292 3.56 -11.63 8.23
CA LYS A 292 2.79 -12.61 9.01
C LYS A 292 2.21 -13.70 8.10
N THR A 293 1.67 -13.32 6.95
CA THR A 293 1.15 -14.28 5.95
C THR A 293 2.25 -15.20 5.42
N ALA A 294 3.45 -14.64 5.15
CA ALA A 294 4.60 -15.43 4.73
C ALA A 294 5.02 -16.45 5.79
N ILE A 295 5.09 -16.03 7.07
CA ILE A 295 5.40 -16.92 8.19
C ILE A 295 4.35 -18.02 8.32
N ALA A 296 3.07 -17.67 8.28
CA ALA A 296 1.97 -18.65 8.35
C ALA A 296 2.07 -19.69 7.23
N ALA A 297 2.37 -19.26 6.00
CA ALA A 297 2.58 -20.16 4.86
C ALA A 297 3.78 -21.10 5.09
N LEU A 298 4.91 -20.59 5.61
CA LEU A 298 6.09 -21.40 5.92
C LEU A 298 5.83 -22.42 7.05
N GLU A 299 4.96 -22.10 7.99
CA GLU A 299 4.51 -23.02 9.05
C GLU A 299 3.56 -24.10 8.54
N GLY A 300 3.16 -24.06 7.25
CA GLY A 300 2.22 -25.00 6.63
C GLY A 300 0.76 -24.72 6.98
N ASN A 301 0.48 -23.51 7.43
CA ASN A 301 -0.89 -23.06 7.69
C ASN A 301 -1.61 -22.74 6.37
N VAL A 302 -2.94 -22.84 6.39
CA VAL A 302 -3.79 -22.47 5.25
C VAL A 302 -3.91 -20.96 5.18
N VAL A 303 -3.59 -20.37 4.02
CA VAL A 303 -3.67 -18.94 3.75
C VAL A 303 -4.43 -18.68 2.44
N PRO A 304 -5.20 -17.58 2.31
CA PRO A 304 -5.80 -17.23 1.03
C PRO A 304 -4.71 -16.83 0.02
N GLN A 305 -4.95 -17.13 -1.25
CA GLN A 305 -4.11 -16.63 -2.33
C GLN A 305 -4.15 -15.09 -2.41
N SER A 306 -5.29 -14.49 -2.09
CA SER A 306 -5.44 -13.04 -1.99
C SER A 306 -6.13 -12.68 -0.68
N VAL A 307 -5.41 -11.93 0.17
CA VAL A 307 -5.87 -11.42 1.47
C VAL A 307 -6.40 -10.01 1.29
N LYS A 308 -7.65 -9.77 1.71
CA LYS A 308 -8.27 -8.44 1.70
C LYS A 308 -8.11 -7.78 3.06
N LEU A 309 -7.46 -6.62 3.07
CA LEU A 309 -7.34 -5.77 4.24
C LEU A 309 -8.48 -4.75 4.31
N PRO A 310 -8.90 -4.33 5.52
CA PRO A 310 -9.91 -3.29 5.68
C PRO A 310 -9.35 -1.92 5.27
N LEU A 311 -10.22 -1.08 4.70
CA LEU A 311 -9.96 0.34 4.48
C LEU A 311 -10.39 1.15 5.72
N ALA A 312 -9.54 2.06 6.16
CA ALA A 312 -9.89 3.08 7.14
C ALA A 312 -10.32 4.36 6.41
N ILE A 313 -11.50 4.87 6.74
CA ILE A 313 -12.09 6.07 6.12
C ILE A 313 -12.44 7.05 7.22
N VAL A 314 -12.07 8.31 7.01
CA VAL A 314 -12.51 9.44 7.82
C VAL A 314 -12.94 10.57 6.88
N GLU A 315 -14.13 11.09 7.11
CA GLU A 315 -14.72 12.15 6.30
C GLU A 315 -15.12 13.34 7.18
N ASP A 316 -15.04 14.54 6.59
CA ASP A 316 -15.49 15.77 7.21
C ASP A 316 -16.96 15.63 7.70
N PRO A 317 -17.32 16.09 8.94
CA PRO A 317 -16.45 16.84 9.89
C PRO A 317 -15.81 15.96 10.98
N ASN A 318 -15.51 14.70 10.76
CA ASN A 318 -15.23 13.71 11.82
C ASN A 318 -13.74 13.54 12.17
N PHE A 319 -12.84 14.43 11.70
CA PHE A 319 -11.42 14.33 12.02
C PHE A 319 -11.12 14.66 13.49
N LYS A 320 -10.60 13.69 14.25
CA LYS A 320 -10.33 13.79 15.69
C LYS A 320 -8.84 13.70 15.98
N ALA A 321 -8.31 14.70 16.68
CA ALA A 321 -6.93 14.69 17.16
C ALA A 321 -6.68 13.52 18.11
N GLY A 322 -5.52 12.87 17.98
CA GLY A 322 -5.14 11.70 18.76
C GLY A 322 -5.77 10.37 18.31
N GLN A 323 -6.68 10.41 17.32
CA GLN A 323 -7.31 9.23 16.72
C GLN A 323 -7.05 9.19 15.21
N ASP A 324 -7.50 10.22 14.50
CA ASP A 324 -7.45 10.27 13.03
C ASP A 324 -6.24 11.04 12.52
N PHE A 325 -5.71 11.94 13.33
CA PHE A 325 -4.44 12.61 13.11
C PHE A 325 -3.75 12.90 14.45
N PHE A 326 -2.44 13.08 14.41
CA PHE A 326 -1.60 13.25 15.58
C PHE A 326 -0.87 14.60 15.51
N PRO A 327 -1.27 15.62 16.33
CA PRO A 327 -0.65 16.95 16.30
C PRO A 327 0.87 16.94 16.54
N ASP A 328 1.34 16.02 17.41
CA ASP A 328 2.74 15.91 17.81
C ASP A 328 3.60 15.07 16.84
N GLN A 329 2.98 14.49 15.79
CA GLN A 329 3.70 13.76 14.76
C GLN A 329 3.97 14.65 13.54
N SER A 330 5.02 14.30 12.80
CA SER A 330 5.32 14.93 11.49
C SER A 330 4.13 14.87 10.55
N ASP A 331 4.01 15.86 9.67
CA ASP A 331 3.01 15.87 8.60
C ASP A 331 3.19 14.68 7.66
N ASN A 332 4.42 14.24 7.48
CA ASN A 332 4.77 13.07 6.65
C ASN A 332 4.52 11.70 7.32
N PHE A 333 3.98 11.68 8.54
CA PHE A 333 3.60 10.45 9.20
C PHE A 333 2.29 9.92 8.59
N PHE A 334 2.23 8.63 8.29
CA PHE A 334 1.00 7.98 7.85
C PHE A 334 0.25 7.36 9.02
N VAL A 335 -1.02 7.64 9.11
CA VAL A 335 -1.93 7.06 10.09
C VAL A 335 -2.37 5.66 9.63
N GLY A 336 -2.75 4.79 10.55
CA GLY A 336 -3.18 3.42 10.21
C GLY A 336 -2.09 2.37 10.41
N ASN A 337 -1.48 2.38 11.61
CA ASN A 337 -0.39 1.46 11.99
C ASN A 337 -0.88 0.23 12.77
N SER A 338 -2.14 -0.16 12.60
CA SER A 338 -2.79 -1.19 13.40
C SER A 338 -3.70 -2.07 12.55
N PHE A 339 -3.55 -3.39 12.75
CA PHE A 339 -4.49 -4.43 12.33
C PHE A 339 -4.80 -5.33 13.53
N PRO A 340 -5.75 -4.93 14.39
CA PRO A 340 -6.00 -5.62 15.66
C PRO A 340 -6.37 -7.09 15.50
N THR A 341 -7.12 -7.44 14.46
CA THR A 341 -7.47 -8.83 14.12
C THR A 341 -6.27 -9.69 13.78
N CYS A 342 -5.15 -9.06 13.40
CA CYS A 342 -3.87 -9.72 13.14
C CYS A 342 -2.90 -9.67 14.34
N GLY A 343 -3.30 -9.06 15.46
CA GLY A 343 -2.42 -8.81 16.59
C GLY A 343 -1.31 -7.79 16.27
N ILE A 344 -1.51 -6.95 15.25
CA ILE A 344 -0.55 -5.93 14.82
C ILE A 344 -1.04 -4.57 15.32
N ASN A 345 -0.22 -3.94 16.16
CA ASN A 345 -0.48 -2.60 16.66
C ASN A 345 0.85 -1.93 16.99
N PHE A 346 1.18 -0.86 16.28
CA PHE A 346 2.43 -0.12 16.46
C PHE A 346 2.15 1.29 16.95
N THR A 347 2.92 1.72 17.93
CA THR A 347 3.05 3.13 18.28
C THR A 347 3.94 3.83 17.23
N ALA A 348 3.76 5.13 17.08
CA ALA A 348 4.65 5.93 16.23
C ALA A 348 6.11 5.81 16.68
N GLN A 349 6.37 5.74 17.99
CA GLN A 349 7.72 5.61 18.55
C GLN A 349 8.39 4.27 18.17
N GLU A 350 7.66 3.16 18.16
CA GLU A 350 8.19 1.85 17.75
C GLU A 350 8.61 1.86 16.30
N ILE A 351 7.82 2.49 15.42
CA ILE A 351 8.11 2.60 14.00
C ILE A 351 9.28 3.54 13.76
N MET A 352 9.18 4.77 14.25
CA MET A 352 10.18 5.81 14.01
C MET A 352 11.52 5.57 14.70
N GLY A 353 11.53 4.70 15.73
CA GLY A 353 12.76 4.23 16.39
C GLY A 353 13.62 3.30 15.51
N GLN A 354 13.12 2.81 14.37
CA GLN A 354 13.85 1.93 13.44
C GLN A 354 14.75 2.74 12.50
N THR A 355 15.80 3.35 13.05
CA THR A 355 16.68 4.28 12.33
C THR A 355 17.87 3.61 11.65
N LYS A 356 18.13 2.33 11.84
CA LYS A 356 19.25 1.64 11.20
C LYS A 356 18.99 1.53 9.70
N ALA A 357 19.86 2.18 8.93
CA ALA A 357 19.92 2.00 7.49
C ALA A 357 20.13 0.50 7.17
N ASP A 358 19.55 0.07 6.07
CA ASP A 358 19.85 -1.23 5.48
C ASP A 358 21.32 -1.20 5.01
N GLN A 359 22.11 -2.11 5.53
CA GLN A 359 23.44 -2.39 5.02
C GLN A 359 23.38 -3.61 4.14
#